data_85f35032fb2af1848639632cef1d960a
#
_entry.id   85f35032fb2af1848639632cef1d960a
#
_cell.length_a   1.000
_cell.length_b   1.000
_cell.length_c   1.000
_cell.angle_alpha   90.00
_cell.angle_beta   90.00
_cell.angle_gamma   90.00
#
_symmetry.space_group_name_H-M   'P 1'
#
loop_
_entity.id
_entity.type
_entity.pdbx_description
1 polymer ?
#
loop_
_entity_poly.entity_id
_entity_poly.type
_entity_poly.pdbx_seq_one_letter_code
_entity_poly.pdbx_strand_id
1 'polypeptide(L)'
;MSMTAVGQVLPHDVQGVKLNSDYPFGDLNYDREVNIADINVLIGVIMGKDPHVNPDESYMPIAEFKAKHWQDVRNYADTITEDEVIHGWVVSSDQSGNIYKTLYIMDESGAGLTISINQNNLYLNYPIGQEIILPLKGYWVGKYNGQQQLGYPSWYSSGNVWEMNYLPSEIWQQMVNLNGDPDPSKVSPTPIRLEDIEGDDAETMLKYQGMLVSIKDVSFVEANGVETFSEPNASTNRTLVDAQGHKLIVRNSSYSDFANDILPRGEVDVVGVLSCYGTTWQLYLRDRNDVTGGDTTGPDDPDSDPVKTLNEGFETSLPHDWTNVAISGDKLWYQSKYQQNGYAAMTGYRGTQPPFDSWLITPALDIKNATGKILTFRTQVAGYGSTTSTFEVYLLNDINPSAATVKVKLNPSLATPTSGSPTYSDWVNSGEIDLSPWDDGNYYIGFRYYATQDANYATWCLDDVKFE
;
A
#
# COMPACT_ATOMS: atom_id res chain seq x y z
N MET A 1 -45.67 -48.69 -25.79
CA MET A 1 -45.46 -47.37 -26.42
C MET A 1 -43.96 -47.13 -26.51
N SER A 2 -43.45 -47.27 -27.71
CA SER A 2 -42.02 -47.11 -28.01
C SER A 2 -41.70 -45.62 -27.98
N MET A 3 -40.83 -45.16 -27.11
CA MET A 3 -40.21 -43.84 -27.21
C MET A 3 -39.14 -43.96 -28.30
N THR A 4 -39.43 -43.45 -29.46
CA THR A 4 -38.44 -43.18 -30.49
C THR A 4 -37.48 -42.11 -29.96
N ALA A 5 -36.22 -42.49 -29.84
CA ALA A 5 -35.12 -41.54 -29.59
C ALA A 5 -35.17 -40.49 -30.70
N VAL A 6 -35.37 -39.25 -30.31
CA VAL A 6 -35.16 -38.11 -31.17
C VAL A 6 -33.65 -38.11 -31.45
N GLY A 7 -33.28 -38.38 -32.69
CA GLY A 7 -31.91 -38.37 -33.13
C GLY A 7 -31.28 -37.01 -32.78
N GLN A 8 -30.18 -37.05 -32.07
CA GLN A 8 -29.29 -35.90 -31.91
C GLN A 8 -28.90 -35.45 -33.32
N VAL A 9 -29.43 -34.33 -33.74
CA VAL A 9 -28.83 -33.56 -34.82
C VAL A 9 -27.52 -32.99 -34.20
N LEU A 10 -26.43 -33.70 -34.43
CA LEU A 10 -25.14 -33.13 -34.25
C LEU A 10 -25.08 -31.87 -35.11
N PRO A 11 -24.70 -30.71 -34.62
CA PRO A 11 -24.56 -29.52 -35.42
C PRO A 11 -23.38 -29.73 -36.39
N HIS A 12 -23.66 -30.25 -37.56
CA HIS A 12 -22.66 -30.49 -38.60
C HIS A 12 -22.13 -29.23 -39.26
N ASP A 13 -22.60 -28.06 -38.87
CA ASP A 13 -22.23 -26.80 -39.52
C ASP A 13 -22.18 -25.61 -38.54
N VAL A 14 -21.67 -25.80 -37.35
CA VAL A 14 -20.98 -24.67 -36.69
C VAL A 14 -19.60 -24.66 -37.32
N GLN A 15 -19.38 -23.82 -38.33
CA GLN A 15 -18.07 -23.68 -38.95
C GLN A 15 -17.03 -23.45 -37.84
N GLY A 16 -16.14 -24.42 -37.68
CA GLY A 16 -15.01 -24.27 -36.84
C GLY A 16 -14.79 -25.29 -35.69
N VAL A 17 -15.83 -26.03 -35.24
CA VAL A 17 -15.62 -27.02 -34.16
C VAL A 17 -15.25 -28.36 -34.76
N LYS A 18 -13.97 -28.70 -34.81
CA LYS A 18 -13.49 -30.06 -35.02
C LYS A 18 -13.44 -30.78 -33.68
N LEU A 19 -14.34 -31.75 -33.47
CA LEU A 19 -14.22 -32.70 -32.38
C LEU A 19 -12.98 -33.59 -32.65
N ASN A 20 -11.93 -33.46 -31.84
CA ASN A 20 -10.78 -34.36 -31.90
C ASN A 20 -11.12 -35.62 -31.09
N SER A 21 -10.95 -36.83 -31.73
CA SER A 21 -11.27 -38.11 -31.11
C SER A 21 -10.41 -38.47 -29.91
N ASP A 22 -9.36 -37.71 -29.66
CA ASP A 22 -8.38 -37.96 -28.61
C ASP A 22 -8.75 -37.30 -27.25
N TYR A 23 -9.84 -36.55 -27.23
CA TYR A 23 -10.30 -35.82 -26.04
C TYR A 23 -11.69 -36.29 -25.59
N PRO A 24 -12.04 -36.22 -24.29
CA PRO A 24 -13.36 -36.61 -23.80
C PRO A 24 -14.48 -35.82 -24.47
N PHE A 25 -15.64 -36.46 -24.60
CA PHE A 25 -16.83 -35.75 -25.14
C PHE A 25 -17.27 -34.65 -24.20
N GLY A 26 -17.27 -33.41 -24.67
CA GLY A 26 -17.57 -32.23 -23.86
C GLY A 26 -16.35 -31.42 -23.46
N ASP A 27 -15.15 -31.93 -23.71
CA ASP A 27 -13.91 -31.21 -23.60
C ASP A 27 -13.72 -30.28 -24.80
N LEU A 28 -14.15 -29.04 -24.63
CA LEU A 28 -14.20 -28.05 -25.70
C LEU A 28 -12.93 -27.20 -25.77
N ASN A 29 -12.14 -27.17 -24.69
CA ASN A 29 -10.87 -26.48 -24.63
C ASN A 29 -9.68 -27.42 -24.88
N TYR A 30 -9.91 -28.72 -25.04
CA TYR A 30 -8.91 -29.76 -25.33
C TYR A 30 -7.88 -29.98 -24.21
N ASP A 31 -8.23 -29.67 -22.96
CA ASP A 31 -7.34 -29.87 -21.78
C ASP A 31 -7.40 -31.28 -21.19
N ARG A 32 -8.24 -32.17 -21.76
CA ARG A 32 -8.54 -33.57 -21.37
C ARG A 32 -9.40 -33.70 -20.11
N GLU A 33 -9.94 -32.62 -19.63
CA GLU A 33 -10.90 -32.58 -18.53
C GLU A 33 -12.22 -31.98 -19.01
N VAL A 34 -13.32 -32.45 -18.47
CA VAL A 34 -14.67 -31.87 -18.77
C VAL A 34 -15.10 -31.11 -17.53
N ASN A 35 -14.98 -29.79 -17.55
CA ASN A 35 -15.24 -28.93 -16.42
C ASN A 35 -15.86 -27.58 -16.83
N ILE A 36 -15.84 -26.57 -15.94
CA ILE A 36 -16.43 -25.25 -16.20
C ILE A 36 -15.69 -24.46 -17.30
N ALA A 37 -14.41 -24.79 -17.57
CA ALA A 37 -13.67 -24.16 -18.65
C ALA A 37 -14.30 -24.45 -20.02
N ASP A 38 -14.81 -25.65 -20.24
CA ASP A 38 -15.53 -26.02 -21.47
C ASP A 38 -16.81 -25.24 -21.64
N ILE A 39 -17.53 -24.96 -20.55
CA ILE A 39 -18.74 -24.13 -20.60
C ILE A 39 -18.35 -22.70 -21.04
N ASN A 40 -17.22 -22.18 -20.60
CA ASN A 40 -16.74 -20.88 -21.05
C ASN A 40 -16.36 -20.88 -22.53
N VAL A 41 -15.75 -21.94 -23.04
CA VAL A 41 -15.53 -22.11 -24.48
C VAL A 41 -16.85 -22.12 -25.23
N LEU A 42 -17.85 -22.89 -24.77
CA LEU A 42 -19.18 -22.93 -25.39
C LEU A 42 -19.86 -21.55 -25.40
N ILE A 43 -19.78 -20.82 -24.30
CA ILE A 43 -20.27 -19.44 -24.23
C ILE A 43 -19.52 -18.56 -25.24
N GLY A 44 -18.19 -18.72 -25.32
CA GLY A 44 -17.35 -18.03 -26.31
C GLY A 44 -17.82 -18.26 -27.73
N VAL A 45 -18.06 -19.53 -28.13
CA VAL A 45 -18.57 -19.91 -29.46
C VAL A 45 -19.94 -19.27 -29.72
N ILE A 46 -20.84 -19.31 -28.75
CA ILE A 46 -22.16 -18.68 -28.85
C ILE A 46 -22.04 -17.16 -29.08
N MET A 47 -21.03 -16.54 -28.49
CA MET A 47 -20.73 -15.12 -28.63
C MET A 47 -19.87 -14.77 -29.86
N GLY A 48 -19.59 -15.76 -30.74
CA GLY A 48 -18.85 -15.57 -32.01
C GLY A 48 -17.32 -15.62 -31.85
N LYS A 49 -16.80 -16.17 -30.73
CA LYS A 49 -15.38 -16.44 -30.59
C LYS A 49 -14.95 -17.65 -31.41
N ASP A 50 -13.70 -17.63 -31.88
CA ASP A 50 -13.10 -18.81 -32.50
C ASP A 50 -12.75 -19.85 -31.42
N PRO A 51 -13.35 -21.07 -31.49
CA PRO A 51 -13.03 -22.12 -30.52
C PRO A 51 -11.70 -22.84 -30.81
N HIS A 52 -10.97 -22.42 -31.84
CA HIS A 52 -9.72 -23.09 -32.26
C HIS A 52 -8.48 -22.59 -31.50
N VAL A 53 -8.54 -22.63 -30.20
CA VAL A 53 -7.32 -22.60 -29.42
C VAL A 53 -6.87 -24.05 -29.24
N ASN A 54 -5.95 -24.47 -30.09
CA ASN A 54 -5.37 -25.83 -30.02
C ASN A 54 -4.27 -25.81 -28.95
N PRO A 55 -4.37 -26.59 -27.86
CA PRO A 55 -3.32 -26.64 -26.85
C PRO A 55 -1.99 -27.20 -27.38
N ASP A 56 -1.99 -27.83 -28.55
CA ASP A 56 -0.77 -28.32 -29.23
C ASP A 56 -0.14 -27.24 -30.16
N GLU A 57 -0.72 -26.03 -30.28
CA GLU A 57 -0.11 -24.93 -31.02
C GLU A 57 1.02 -24.29 -30.22
N SER A 58 2.14 -24.01 -30.89
CA SER A 58 3.24 -23.25 -30.27
C SER A 58 2.82 -21.79 -30.14
N TYR A 59 2.53 -21.34 -28.93
CA TYR A 59 2.26 -19.95 -28.66
C TYR A 59 3.53 -19.10 -28.81
N MET A 60 3.35 -17.86 -29.29
CA MET A 60 4.46 -16.89 -29.29
C MET A 60 4.80 -16.52 -27.83
N PRO A 61 6.06 -16.67 -27.40
CA PRO A 61 6.47 -16.23 -26.09
C PRO A 61 6.17 -14.73 -25.85
N ILE A 62 5.72 -14.38 -24.65
CA ILE A 62 5.45 -12.97 -24.29
C ILE A 62 6.71 -12.12 -24.48
N ALA A 63 7.91 -12.64 -24.21
CA ALA A 63 9.16 -11.93 -24.46
C ALA A 63 9.33 -11.56 -25.94
N GLU A 64 9.03 -12.50 -26.85
CA GLU A 64 9.12 -12.28 -28.29
C GLU A 64 8.04 -11.29 -28.77
N PHE A 65 6.80 -11.47 -28.32
CA PHE A 65 5.70 -10.56 -28.61
C PHE A 65 6.02 -9.12 -28.20
N LYS A 66 6.51 -8.93 -26.97
CA LYS A 66 6.88 -7.62 -26.46
C LYS A 66 8.00 -6.98 -27.32
N ALA A 67 9.05 -7.75 -27.63
CA ALA A 67 10.17 -7.27 -28.43
C ALA A 67 9.75 -6.89 -29.85
N LYS A 68 8.89 -7.71 -30.49
CA LYS A 68 8.38 -7.47 -31.84
C LYS A 68 7.58 -6.16 -31.96
N HIS A 69 6.78 -5.86 -30.93
CA HIS A 69 5.90 -4.69 -30.92
C HIS A 69 6.48 -3.51 -30.12
N TRP A 70 7.74 -3.57 -29.69
CA TRP A 70 8.33 -2.49 -28.94
C TRP A 70 8.66 -1.28 -29.82
N GLN A 71 8.25 -0.10 -29.38
CA GLN A 71 8.73 1.17 -29.92
C GLN A 71 9.35 2.01 -28.80
N ASP A 72 10.51 2.59 -29.07
CA ASP A 72 11.22 3.42 -28.10
C ASP A 72 10.64 4.84 -28.06
N VAL A 73 9.37 4.91 -27.72
CA VAL A 73 8.60 6.14 -27.52
C VAL A 73 7.72 6.00 -26.29
N ARG A 74 7.29 7.13 -25.75
CA ARG A 74 6.47 7.15 -24.52
C ARG A 74 5.07 6.62 -24.72
N ASN A 75 4.43 6.98 -25.84
CA ASN A 75 3.06 6.58 -26.18
C ASN A 75 2.98 6.18 -27.66
N TYR A 76 2.30 5.13 -27.95
CA TYR A 76 1.88 4.71 -29.30
C TYR A 76 0.74 3.71 -29.19
N ALA A 77 0.03 3.49 -30.28
CA ALA A 77 -0.95 2.41 -30.43
C ALA A 77 -0.91 1.88 -31.86
N ASP A 78 -0.68 0.57 -31.99
CA ASP A 78 -0.62 -0.15 -33.26
C ASP A 78 -1.65 -1.27 -33.29
N THR A 79 -2.13 -1.59 -34.51
CA THR A 79 -2.98 -2.77 -34.72
C THR A 79 -2.11 -3.98 -35.03
N ILE A 80 -2.37 -5.09 -34.38
CA ILE A 80 -1.73 -6.38 -34.63
C ILE A 80 -2.34 -6.97 -35.89
N THR A 81 -1.57 -7.13 -36.94
CA THR A 81 -2.06 -7.58 -38.26
C THR A 81 -1.76 -9.03 -38.57
N GLU A 82 -0.80 -9.61 -37.89
CA GLU A 82 -0.38 -11.00 -38.05
C GLU A 82 -1.19 -11.93 -37.15
N ASP A 83 -1.22 -13.23 -37.49
CA ASP A 83 -1.83 -14.26 -36.66
C ASP A 83 -0.89 -14.59 -35.50
N GLU A 84 -0.99 -13.82 -34.43
CA GLU A 84 -0.21 -13.98 -33.19
C GLU A 84 -1.12 -14.50 -32.10
N VAL A 85 -0.70 -15.58 -31.47
CA VAL A 85 -1.38 -16.14 -30.30
C VAL A 85 -0.38 -16.24 -29.17
N ILE A 86 -0.70 -15.63 -28.05
CA ILE A 86 0.09 -15.73 -26.80
C ILE A 86 -0.74 -16.43 -25.73
N HIS A 87 -0.07 -16.96 -24.72
CA HIS A 87 -0.71 -17.43 -23.50
C HIS A 87 0.06 -16.94 -22.27
N GLY A 88 -0.55 -17.10 -21.11
CA GLY A 88 0.13 -16.83 -19.84
C GLY A 88 -0.80 -17.00 -18.67
N TRP A 89 -0.20 -17.19 -17.50
CA TRP A 89 -0.92 -17.29 -16.23
C TRP A 89 -1.11 -15.91 -15.63
N VAL A 90 -2.30 -15.67 -15.10
CA VAL A 90 -2.63 -14.45 -14.36
C VAL A 90 -1.80 -14.39 -13.09
N VAL A 91 -1.04 -13.29 -12.92
CA VAL A 91 -0.14 -13.07 -11.79
C VAL A 91 -0.59 -11.96 -10.85
N SER A 92 -1.65 -11.23 -11.21
CA SER A 92 -2.20 -10.10 -10.46
C SER A 92 -3.60 -10.36 -9.93
N SER A 93 -4.02 -9.53 -8.97
CA SER A 93 -5.39 -9.52 -8.46
C SER A 93 -5.81 -8.07 -8.18
N ASP A 94 -7.02 -7.70 -8.58
CA ASP A 94 -7.65 -6.42 -8.24
C ASP A 94 -8.57 -6.54 -7.01
N GLN A 95 -8.53 -7.68 -6.30
CA GLN A 95 -9.39 -7.97 -5.15
C GLN A 95 -9.18 -6.99 -4.00
N SER A 96 -7.93 -6.66 -3.69
CA SER A 96 -7.59 -5.72 -2.63
C SER A 96 -7.95 -4.26 -2.96
N GLY A 97 -8.20 -3.93 -4.24
CA GLY A 97 -8.46 -2.57 -4.69
C GLY A 97 -7.20 -1.73 -4.96
N ASN A 98 -6.01 -2.30 -4.83
CA ASN A 98 -4.76 -1.59 -5.15
C ASN A 98 -4.49 -1.56 -6.66
N ILE A 99 -4.71 -2.67 -7.35
CA ILE A 99 -4.68 -2.76 -8.82
C ILE A 99 -6.09 -2.44 -9.33
N TYR A 100 -6.18 -1.68 -10.41
CA TYR A 100 -7.47 -1.21 -10.92
C TYR A 100 -7.55 -1.36 -12.44
N LYS A 101 -8.57 -2.10 -12.92
CA LYS A 101 -8.86 -2.30 -14.35
C LYS A 101 -7.66 -2.80 -15.17
N THR A 102 -6.78 -3.56 -14.53
CA THR A 102 -5.55 -4.05 -15.14
C THR A 102 -5.32 -5.49 -14.74
N LEU A 103 -4.99 -6.31 -15.70
CA LEU A 103 -4.58 -7.70 -15.55
C LEU A 103 -3.12 -7.83 -15.98
N TYR A 104 -2.35 -8.62 -15.26
CA TYR A 104 -0.98 -8.96 -15.61
C TYR A 104 -0.86 -10.46 -15.76
N ILE A 105 -0.17 -10.87 -16.82
CA ILE A 105 0.10 -12.29 -17.10
C ILE A 105 1.59 -12.50 -17.31
N MET A 106 2.07 -13.68 -17.01
CA MET A 106 3.41 -14.16 -17.34
C MET A 106 3.35 -15.55 -17.94
N ASP A 107 4.31 -15.85 -18.82
CA ASP A 107 4.50 -17.17 -19.43
C ASP A 107 5.84 -17.80 -19.01
N GLU A 108 6.18 -18.94 -19.62
CA GLU A 108 7.44 -19.67 -19.35
C GLU A 108 8.68 -18.91 -19.78
N SER A 109 8.57 -17.88 -20.62
CA SER A 109 9.70 -17.01 -20.97
C SER A 109 10.13 -16.14 -19.79
N GLY A 110 9.31 -16.08 -18.74
CA GLY A 110 9.48 -15.21 -17.58
C GLY A 110 9.14 -13.75 -17.83
N ALA A 111 8.69 -13.41 -19.05
CA ALA A 111 8.25 -12.05 -19.36
C ALA A 111 6.81 -11.82 -18.88
N GLY A 112 6.55 -10.57 -18.47
CA GLY A 112 5.23 -10.14 -18.07
C GLY A 112 4.57 -9.24 -19.13
N LEU A 113 3.24 -9.29 -19.23
CA LEU A 113 2.44 -8.45 -20.11
C LEU A 113 1.31 -7.79 -19.33
N THR A 114 1.12 -6.51 -19.55
CA THR A 114 0.03 -5.70 -18.99
C THR A 114 -1.15 -5.68 -19.93
N ILE A 115 -2.37 -5.86 -19.41
CA ILE A 115 -3.63 -5.79 -20.16
C ILE A 115 -4.54 -4.82 -19.44
N SER A 116 -4.86 -3.70 -20.06
CA SER A 116 -5.76 -2.68 -19.50
C SER A 116 -7.19 -2.94 -19.97
N ILE A 117 -8.13 -3.16 -19.03
CA ILE A 117 -9.49 -3.63 -19.31
C ILE A 117 -10.50 -2.75 -18.56
N ASN A 118 -11.50 -2.22 -19.22
CA ASN A 118 -12.56 -1.42 -18.61
C ASN A 118 -13.58 -2.29 -17.84
N GLN A 119 -13.08 -3.07 -16.88
CA GLN A 119 -13.87 -3.95 -16.04
C GLN A 119 -13.29 -3.94 -14.61
N ASN A 120 -14.17 -3.95 -13.62
CA ASN A 120 -13.82 -4.11 -12.22
C ASN A 120 -13.99 -5.56 -11.80
N ASN A 121 -13.37 -5.93 -10.67
CA ASN A 121 -13.45 -7.27 -10.09
C ASN A 121 -13.00 -8.36 -11.08
N LEU A 122 -11.89 -8.10 -11.76
CA LEU A 122 -11.29 -9.04 -12.70
C LEU A 122 -10.95 -10.37 -12.02
N TYR A 123 -10.54 -10.33 -10.73
CA TYR A 123 -10.19 -11.51 -9.93
C TYR A 123 -11.30 -12.57 -9.85
N LEU A 124 -12.57 -12.19 -10.03
CA LEU A 124 -13.69 -13.15 -9.99
C LEU A 124 -13.69 -14.09 -11.20
N ASN A 125 -13.24 -13.60 -12.35
CA ASN A 125 -13.23 -14.38 -13.61
C ASN A 125 -11.82 -14.79 -14.02
N TYR A 126 -10.80 -14.08 -13.54
CA TYR A 126 -9.39 -14.27 -13.88
C TYR A 126 -8.56 -14.31 -12.59
N PRO A 127 -8.74 -15.33 -11.73
CA PRO A 127 -7.99 -15.43 -10.49
C PRO A 127 -6.50 -15.73 -10.77
N ILE A 128 -5.65 -15.52 -9.78
CA ILE A 128 -4.21 -15.86 -9.87
C ILE A 128 -4.05 -17.33 -10.23
N GLY A 129 -3.20 -17.62 -11.22
CA GLY A 129 -2.96 -18.95 -11.74
C GLY A 129 -3.92 -19.37 -12.87
N GLN A 130 -4.93 -18.57 -13.21
CA GLN A 130 -5.75 -18.84 -14.37
C GLN A 130 -4.91 -18.64 -15.63
N GLU A 131 -4.78 -19.70 -16.43
CA GLU A 131 -4.20 -19.61 -17.75
C GLU A 131 -5.18 -18.97 -18.72
N ILE A 132 -4.70 -18.01 -19.49
CA ILE A 132 -5.47 -17.36 -20.57
C ILE A 132 -4.70 -17.45 -21.88
N ILE A 133 -5.44 -17.61 -22.96
CA ILE A 133 -4.93 -17.67 -24.32
C ILE A 133 -5.56 -16.52 -25.11
N LEU A 134 -4.72 -15.78 -25.81
CA LEU A 134 -5.09 -14.53 -26.48
C LEU A 134 -4.71 -14.60 -27.97
N PRO A 135 -5.66 -14.88 -28.88
CA PRO A 135 -5.51 -14.60 -30.30
C PRO A 135 -5.55 -13.08 -30.52
N LEU A 136 -4.48 -12.52 -31.06
CA LEU A 136 -4.25 -11.07 -31.02
C LEU A 136 -4.50 -10.35 -32.36
N LYS A 137 -4.68 -11.08 -33.47
CA LYS A 137 -4.95 -10.49 -34.78
C LYS A 137 -6.17 -9.56 -34.77
N GLY A 138 -5.99 -8.33 -35.20
CA GLY A 138 -7.03 -7.32 -35.21
C GLY A 138 -7.21 -6.54 -33.90
N TYR A 139 -6.51 -6.93 -32.85
CA TYR A 139 -6.44 -6.18 -31.59
C TYR A 139 -5.27 -5.20 -31.57
N TRP A 140 -4.99 -4.58 -30.45
CA TRP A 140 -4.06 -3.47 -30.36
C TRP A 140 -3.04 -3.69 -29.24
N VAL A 141 -1.80 -3.27 -29.55
CA VAL A 141 -0.69 -3.19 -28.63
C VAL A 141 -0.07 -1.79 -28.70
N GLY A 142 0.43 -1.29 -27.60
CA GLY A 142 1.09 0.00 -27.58
C GLY A 142 1.56 0.40 -26.21
N LYS A 143 1.76 1.68 -26.01
CA LYS A 143 2.19 2.24 -24.71
C LYS A 143 1.25 3.31 -24.19
N TYR A 144 1.11 3.29 -22.87
CA TYR A 144 0.56 4.40 -22.10
C TYR A 144 1.61 4.85 -21.09
N ASN A 145 2.08 6.10 -21.23
CA ASN A 145 3.12 6.66 -20.38
C ASN A 145 4.32 5.70 -20.16
N GLY A 146 4.84 5.12 -21.22
CA GLY A 146 6.02 4.24 -21.18
C GLY A 146 5.69 2.76 -20.95
N GLN A 147 4.58 2.41 -20.30
CA GLN A 147 4.16 1.03 -20.06
C GLN A 147 3.61 0.40 -21.33
N GLN A 148 4.26 -0.66 -21.83
CA GLN A 148 3.74 -1.47 -22.94
C GLN A 148 2.57 -2.33 -22.47
N GLN A 149 1.48 -2.33 -23.23
CA GLN A 149 0.26 -3.05 -22.83
C GLN A 149 -0.62 -3.40 -24.02
N LEU A 150 -1.48 -4.40 -23.84
CA LEU A 150 -2.68 -4.57 -24.64
C LEU A 150 -3.76 -3.61 -24.11
N GLY A 151 -4.54 -3.03 -25.02
CA GLY A 151 -5.56 -2.05 -24.65
C GLY A 151 -6.35 -1.59 -25.86
N TYR A 152 -7.03 -0.46 -25.76
CA TYR A 152 -7.78 0.16 -26.84
C TYR A 152 -7.12 1.49 -27.26
N PRO A 153 -6.92 1.76 -28.55
CA PRO A 153 -6.28 2.98 -29.01
C PRO A 153 -7.14 4.21 -28.67
N SER A 154 -6.50 5.24 -28.14
CA SER A 154 -7.10 6.53 -27.82
C SER A 154 -6.23 7.67 -28.31
N TRP A 155 -6.85 8.71 -28.83
CA TRP A 155 -6.15 9.89 -29.29
C TRP A 155 -5.92 10.88 -28.15
N TYR A 156 -4.68 11.05 -27.74
CA TYR A 156 -4.27 12.07 -26.76
C TYR A 156 -4.03 13.41 -27.45
N SER A 157 -5.03 14.28 -27.44
CA SER A 157 -5.02 15.55 -28.18
C SER A 157 -3.93 16.52 -27.71
N SER A 158 -3.64 16.60 -26.43
CA SER A 158 -2.61 17.49 -25.89
C SER A 158 -1.19 17.06 -26.27
N GLY A 159 -0.97 15.76 -26.46
CA GLY A 159 0.30 15.20 -26.91
C GLY A 159 0.39 14.98 -28.41
N ASN A 160 -0.73 15.15 -29.14
CA ASN A 160 -0.85 14.85 -30.57
C ASN A 160 -0.33 13.46 -30.94
N VAL A 161 -0.72 12.45 -30.14
CA VAL A 161 -0.24 11.07 -30.27
C VAL A 161 -1.36 10.07 -29.94
N TRP A 162 -1.30 8.90 -30.58
CA TRP A 162 -2.09 7.75 -30.14
C TRP A 162 -1.44 7.10 -28.92
N GLU A 163 -2.27 6.68 -27.98
CA GLU A 163 -1.84 5.96 -26.78
C GLU A 163 -2.81 4.83 -26.47
N MET A 164 -2.41 3.91 -25.60
CA MET A 164 -3.25 2.83 -25.17
C MET A 164 -4.13 3.26 -23.98
N ASN A 165 -5.41 2.88 -24.04
CA ASN A 165 -6.39 3.06 -22.98
C ASN A 165 -7.02 1.71 -22.65
N TYR A 166 -8.02 1.68 -21.78
CA TYR A 166 -8.70 0.44 -21.39
C TYR A 166 -9.46 -0.19 -22.58
N LEU A 167 -9.27 -1.50 -22.78
CA LEU A 167 -10.13 -2.31 -23.65
C LEU A 167 -11.57 -2.25 -23.13
N PRO A 168 -12.58 -1.98 -23.97
CA PRO A 168 -13.98 -2.23 -23.61
C PRO A 168 -14.16 -3.68 -23.15
N SER A 169 -14.98 -3.88 -22.10
CA SER A 169 -15.22 -5.20 -21.53
C SER A 169 -15.75 -6.21 -22.55
N GLU A 170 -16.56 -5.75 -23.50
CA GLU A 170 -17.13 -6.58 -24.55
C GLU A 170 -16.07 -7.06 -25.54
N ILE A 171 -15.07 -6.22 -25.85
CA ILE A 171 -13.93 -6.60 -26.70
C ILE A 171 -13.03 -7.58 -25.96
N TRP A 172 -12.75 -7.31 -24.66
CA TRP A 172 -11.98 -8.22 -23.83
C TRP A 172 -12.61 -9.62 -23.77
N GLN A 173 -13.90 -9.71 -23.51
CA GLN A 173 -14.63 -10.98 -23.48
C GLN A 173 -14.61 -11.74 -24.81
N GLN A 174 -14.46 -11.05 -25.93
CA GLN A 174 -14.30 -11.68 -27.25
C GLN A 174 -12.87 -12.18 -27.49
N MET A 175 -11.88 -11.56 -26.86
CA MET A 175 -10.46 -11.84 -27.07
C MET A 175 -9.95 -12.97 -26.15
N VAL A 176 -10.36 -12.96 -24.87
CA VAL A 176 -9.82 -13.87 -23.86
C VAL A 176 -10.42 -15.28 -23.98
N ASN A 177 -9.58 -16.30 -23.96
CA ASN A 177 -9.98 -17.69 -23.80
C ASN A 177 -9.34 -18.22 -22.51
N LEU A 178 -10.12 -18.90 -21.67
CA LEU A 178 -9.61 -19.54 -20.45
C LEU A 178 -9.17 -20.96 -20.80
N ASN A 179 -8.05 -21.38 -20.22
CA ASN A 179 -7.55 -22.75 -20.34
C ASN A 179 -7.42 -23.38 -18.96
N GLY A 180 -8.04 -24.53 -18.76
CA GLY A 180 -8.04 -25.28 -17.50
C GLY A 180 -8.58 -24.52 -16.29
N ASP A 181 -8.44 -25.13 -15.14
CA ASP A 181 -8.72 -24.50 -13.84
C ASP A 181 -7.52 -23.66 -13.38
N PRO A 182 -7.73 -22.64 -12.52
CA PRO A 182 -6.64 -21.86 -11.99
C PRO A 182 -5.62 -22.71 -11.21
N ASP A 183 -4.34 -22.61 -11.56
CA ASP A 183 -3.24 -23.28 -10.90
C ASP A 183 -2.23 -22.25 -10.34
N PRO A 184 -2.38 -21.81 -9.06
CA PRO A 184 -1.46 -20.87 -8.45
C PRO A 184 -0.01 -21.35 -8.38
N SER A 185 0.26 -22.67 -8.53
CA SER A 185 1.63 -23.21 -8.53
C SER A 185 2.43 -22.80 -9.78
N LYS A 186 1.73 -22.36 -10.83
CA LYS A 186 2.34 -21.80 -12.05
C LYS A 186 2.83 -20.36 -11.87
N VAL A 187 2.42 -19.71 -10.78
CA VAL A 187 2.76 -18.32 -10.51
C VAL A 187 3.87 -18.25 -9.48
N SER A 188 5.08 -17.92 -9.94
CA SER A 188 6.22 -17.71 -9.07
C SER A 188 6.84 -16.35 -9.34
N PRO A 189 7.06 -15.52 -8.30
CA PRO A 189 7.70 -14.23 -8.49
C PRO A 189 9.18 -14.41 -8.88
N THR A 190 9.65 -13.63 -9.84
CA THR A 190 11.05 -13.61 -10.26
C THR A 190 11.87 -12.81 -9.24
N PRO A 191 12.90 -13.39 -8.62
CA PRO A 191 13.78 -12.65 -7.74
C PRO A 191 14.58 -11.58 -8.52
N ILE A 192 14.55 -10.34 -8.04
CA ILE A 192 15.35 -9.23 -8.56
C ILE A 192 15.95 -8.43 -7.40
N ARG A 193 16.99 -7.62 -7.71
CA ARG A 193 17.53 -6.59 -6.83
C ARG A 193 17.14 -5.22 -7.36
N LEU A 194 17.13 -4.19 -6.52
CA LEU A 194 16.80 -2.83 -6.96
C LEU A 194 17.80 -2.30 -8.01
N GLU A 195 19.06 -2.72 -7.95
CA GLU A 195 20.07 -2.36 -8.97
C GLU A 195 19.75 -2.89 -10.37
N ASP A 196 18.98 -3.99 -10.49
CA ASP A 196 18.61 -4.59 -11.77
C ASP A 196 17.63 -3.71 -12.58
N ILE A 197 16.98 -2.74 -11.92
CA ILE A 197 15.96 -1.84 -12.48
C ILE A 197 16.31 -0.37 -12.32
N GLU A 198 17.58 -0.02 -12.10
CA GLU A 198 17.99 1.38 -12.09
C GLU A 198 17.97 2.05 -13.47
N GLY A 199 18.04 1.24 -14.55
CA GLY A 199 18.03 1.72 -15.91
C GLY A 199 16.61 2.05 -16.41
N ASP A 200 16.53 3.05 -17.27
CA ASP A 200 15.35 3.41 -18.06
C ASP A 200 15.55 3.15 -19.56
N ASP A 201 16.60 2.40 -19.90
CA ASP A 201 16.87 1.99 -21.26
C ASP A 201 15.86 0.96 -21.77
N ALA A 202 15.75 0.86 -23.10
CA ALA A 202 14.76 0.04 -23.77
C ALA A 202 14.87 -1.46 -23.41
N GLU A 203 16.07 -1.97 -23.17
CA GLU A 203 16.31 -3.37 -22.82
C GLU A 203 15.76 -3.68 -21.41
N THR A 204 16.11 -2.86 -20.43
CA THR A 204 15.63 -2.96 -19.05
C THR A 204 14.12 -2.81 -18.98
N MET A 205 13.56 -1.80 -19.66
CA MET A 205 12.12 -1.56 -19.71
C MET A 205 11.38 -2.71 -20.37
N LEU A 206 11.87 -3.24 -21.48
CA LEU A 206 11.25 -4.37 -22.18
C LEU A 206 11.25 -5.63 -21.31
N LYS A 207 12.36 -5.88 -20.61
CA LYS A 207 12.53 -7.08 -19.79
C LYS A 207 11.58 -7.09 -18.59
N TYR A 208 11.54 -6.04 -17.79
CA TYR A 208 10.94 -6.08 -16.46
C TYR A 208 9.50 -5.58 -16.37
N GLN A 209 9.00 -4.81 -17.36
CA GLN A 209 7.60 -4.35 -17.35
C GLN A 209 6.61 -5.50 -17.35
N GLY A 210 5.64 -5.45 -16.42
CA GLY A 210 4.55 -6.42 -16.30
C GLY A 210 4.90 -7.68 -15.51
N MET A 211 6.14 -7.84 -15.06
CA MET A 211 6.57 -9.03 -14.32
C MET A 211 6.10 -9.00 -12.87
N LEU A 212 5.73 -10.16 -12.36
CA LEU A 212 5.66 -10.41 -10.92
C LEU A 212 7.07 -10.66 -10.40
N VAL A 213 7.51 -9.83 -9.46
CA VAL A 213 8.88 -9.88 -8.91
C VAL A 213 8.87 -10.06 -7.40
N SER A 214 9.97 -10.57 -6.86
CA SER A 214 10.26 -10.58 -5.42
C SER A 214 11.56 -9.82 -5.16
N ILE A 215 11.55 -8.98 -4.13
CA ILE A 215 12.67 -8.14 -3.72
C ILE A 215 12.88 -8.39 -2.23
N LYS A 216 14.10 -8.69 -1.83
CA LYS A 216 14.44 -9.04 -0.45
C LYS A 216 15.28 -7.95 0.22
N ASP A 217 15.29 -7.97 1.55
CA ASP A 217 16.17 -7.18 2.41
C ASP A 217 16.09 -5.67 2.08
N VAL A 218 14.87 -5.15 1.89
CA VAL A 218 14.59 -3.73 1.64
C VAL A 218 13.79 -3.12 2.79
N SER A 219 13.76 -1.79 2.87
CA SER A 219 13.01 -1.08 3.90
C SER A 219 12.17 0.02 3.28
N PHE A 220 11.02 0.36 3.90
CA PHE A 220 10.26 1.55 3.53
C PHE A 220 10.88 2.79 4.16
N VAL A 221 11.25 3.77 3.34
CA VAL A 221 11.87 5.04 3.80
C VAL A 221 10.92 5.80 4.73
N GLU A 222 9.63 5.77 4.45
CA GLU A 222 8.59 6.48 5.19
C GLU A 222 8.10 5.71 6.43
N ALA A 223 8.54 4.46 6.66
CA ALA A 223 8.10 3.64 7.78
C ALA A 223 8.60 4.19 9.11
N ASN A 224 7.71 4.74 9.89
CA ASN A 224 7.96 5.45 11.14
C ASN A 224 7.02 5.02 12.27
N GLY A 225 6.20 3.98 12.04
CA GLY A 225 5.21 3.48 12.99
C GLY A 225 3.84 4.17 12.92
N VAL A 226 3.69 5.20 12.08
CA VAL A 226 2.41 5.93 11.88
C VAL A 226 2.00 5.98 10.43
N GLU A 227 2.97 6.19 9.54
CA GLU A 227 2.68 6.25 8.10
C GLU A 227 2.08 4.95 7.61
N THR A 228 1.01 5.08 6.85
CA THR A 228 0.26 3.97 6.27
C THR A 228 0.64 3.73 4.82
N PHE A 229 0.18 2.63 4.23
CA PHE A 229 0.44 2.34 2.82
C PHE A 229 -0.11 3.44 1.89
N SER A 230 -1.26 4.05 2.22
CA SER A 230 -1.81 5.14 1.41
C SER A 230 -2.41 6.25 2.26
N GLU A 231 -2.23 7.49 1.84
CA GLU A 231 -2.94 8.64 2.39
C GLU A 231 -4.44 8.57 2.07
N PRO A 232 -5.30 9.10 2.93
CA PRO A 232 -6.74 9.13 2.68
C PRO A 232 -7.08 9.88 1.38
N ASN A 233 -7.93 9.27 0.55
CA ASN A 233 -8.43 9.85 -0.71
C ASN A 233 -7.35 10.19 -1.75
N ALA A 234 -6.18 9.58 -1.67
CA ALA A 234 -5.08 9.81 -2.60
C ALA A 234 -4.45 8.49 -3.03
N SER A 235 -3.91 8.46 -4.25
CA SER A 235 -2.94 7.43 -4.60
C SER A 235 -1.56 7.87 -4.10
N THR A 236 -0.93 7.07 -3.27
CA THR A 236 0.29 7.41 -2.54
C THR A 236 1.48 6.61 -3.05
N ASN A 237 2.62 7.27 -3.18
CA ASN A 237 3.90 6.62 -3.43
C ASN A 237 4.61 6.42 -2.08
N ARG A 238 5.10 5.19 -1.85
CA ARG A 238 6.03 4.87 -0.78
C ARG A 238 7.34 4.40 -1.40
N THR A 239 8.44 4.56 -0.71
CA THR A 239 9.78 4.32 -1.26
C THR A 239 10.41 3.12 -0.57
N LEU A 240 10.70 2.06 -1.34
CA LEU A 240 11.61 1.00 -0.90
C LEU A 240 13.05 1.44 -1.12
N VAL A 241 13.93 1.07 -0.22
CA VAL A 241 15.38 1.30 -0.30
C VAL A 241 16.13 0.05 0.16
N ASP A 242 17.18 -0.32 -0.57
CA ASP A 242 18.12 -1.37 -0.16
C ASP A 242 19.31 -0.80 0.65
N ALA A 243 20.17 -1.67 1.14
CA ALA A 243 21.36 -1.28 1.92
C ALA A 243 22.38 -0.46 1.11
N GLN A 244 22.32 -0.48 -0.22
CA GLN A 244 23.18 0.28 -1.14
C GLN A 244 22.59 1.64 -1.48
N GLY A 245 21.33 1.88 -1.16
CA GLY A 245 20.63 3.14 -1.41
C GLY A 245 19.85 3.21 -2.70
N HIS A 246 19.72 2.09 -3.45
CA HIS A 246 18.86 2.02 -4.62
C HIS A 246 17.39 2.10 -4.19
N LYS A 247 16.54 2.68 -5.02
CA LYS A 247 15.16 2.99 -4.64
C LYS A 247 14.15 2.50 -5.66
N LEU A 248 12.99 2.09 -5.15
CA LEU A 248 11.82 1.74 -5.96
C LEU A 248 10.55 2.34 -5.35
N ILE A 249 9.69 2.90 -6.18
CA ILE A 249 8.38 3.37 -5.74
C ILE A 249 7.43 2.19 -5.62
N VAL A 250 6.76 2.07 -4.47
CA VAL A 250 5.56 1.25 -4.28
C VAL A 250 4.34 2.15 -4.43
N ARG A 251 3.54 1.91 -5.45
CA ARG A 251 2.34 2.71 -5.75
C ARG A 251 1.12 2.11 -5.08
N ASN A 252 0.51 2.86 -4.18
CA ASN A 252 -0.63 2.41 -3.39
C ASN A 252 -1.87 3.26 -3.67
N SER A 253 -3.01 2.60 -3.65
CA SER A 253 -4.34 3.21 -3.81
C SER A 253 -5.00 3.38 -2.44
N SER A 254 -5.65 4.52 -2.20
CA SER A 254 -6.49 4.70 -1.01
C SER A 254 -7.76 3.83 -0.99
N TYR A 255 -8.04 3.14 -2.10
CA TYR A 255 -9.14 2.17 -2.20
C TYR A 255 -8.71 0.75 -1.85
N SER A 256 -7.40 0.51 -1.61
CA SER A 256 -6.96 -0.82 -1.18
C SER A 256 -7.44 -1.13 0.24
N ASP A 257 -7.75 -2.39 0.50
CA ASP A 257 -8.19 -2.86 1.81
C ASP A 257 -7.10 -2.73 2.89
N PHE A 258 -5.82 -2.63 2.47
CA PHE A 258 -4.66 -2.39 3.33
C PHE A 258 -4.17 -0.92 3.33
N ALA A 259 -4.92 0.01 2.73
CA ALA A 259 -4.51 1.42 2.61
C ALA A 259 -4.14 2.06 3.96
N ASN A 260 -4.89 1.69 5.00
CA ASN A 260 -4.71 2.23 6.36
C ASN A 260 -3.77 1.40 7.25
N ASP A 261 -3.21 0.30 6.73
CA ASP A 261 -2.24 -0.49 7.47
C ASP A 261 -0.93 0.29 7.61
N ILE A 262 -0.32 0.20 8.78
CA ILE A 262 0.96 0.87 9.06
C ILE A 262 2.07 0.23 8.22
N LEU A 263 2.94 1.07 7.65
CA LEU A 263 4.13 0.61 6.96
C LEU A 263 5.07 -0.12 7.93
N PRO A 264 5.52 -1.35 7.59
CA PRO A 264 6.43 -2.09 8.44
C PRO A 264 7.80 -1.41 8.51
N ARG A 265 8.31 -1.21 9.73
CA ARG A 265 9.66 -0.69 10.01
C ARG A 265 10.70 -1.81 9.91
N GLY A 266 11.92 -1.44 9.53
CA GLY A 266 13.02 -2.40 9.36
C GLY A 266 12.98 -3.14 8.04
N GLU A 267 13.69 -4.26 7.97
CA GLU A 267 13.82 -5.05 6.74
C GLU A 267 12.57 -5.85 6.43
N VAL A 268 12.16 -5.81 5.17
CA VAL A 268 11.01 -6.53 4.62
C VAL A 268 11.40 -7.25 3.32
N ASP A 269 10.70 -8.33 3.03
CA ASP A 269 10.64 -8.94 1.71
C ASP A 269 9.35 -8.51 1.02
N VAL A 270 9.43 -8.11 -0.24
CA VAL A 270 8.29 -7.58 -0.99
C VAL A 270 8.09 -8.34 -2.28
N VAL A 271 6.84 -8.69 -2.57
CA VAL A 271 6.38 -9.22 -3.85
C VAL A 271 5.47 -8.19 -4.50
N GLY A 272 5.46 -8.09 -5.82
CA GLY A 272 4.54 -7.21 -6.51
C GLY A 272 4.72 -7.25 -8.01
N VAL A 273 3.82 -6.59 -8.73
CA VAL A 273 3.90 -6.45 -10.18
C VAL A 273 4.63 -5.17 -10.52
N LEU A 274 5.67 -5.30 -11.33
CA LEU A 274 6.51 -4.19 -11.75
C LEU A 274 5.92 -3.49 -12.98
N SER A 275 5.71 -2.20 -12.87
CA SER A 275 5.19 -1.32 -13.92
C SER A 275 6.03 -0.07 -14.02
N CYS A 276 5.70 0.83 -14.94
CA CYS A 276 6.35 2.13 -15.03
C CYS A 276 5.37 3.26 -15.34
N TYR A 277 5.76 4.47 -15.00
CA TYR A 277 5.11 5.70 -15.44
C TYR A 277 6.15 6.68 -15.94
N GLY A 278 6.18 6.91 -17.24
CA GLY A 278 7.31 7.53 -17.92
C GLY A 278 8.52 6.58 -17.87
N THR A 279 9.57 7.04 -17.24
CA THR A 279 10.80 6.26 -16.98
C THR A 279 10.90 5.82 -15.51
N THR A 280 9.89 6.13 -14.71
CA THR A 280 9.88 5.80 -13.27
C THR A 280 9.28 4.45 -13.03
N TRP A 281 10.05 3.54 -12.44
CA TRP A 281 9.57 2.24 -12.02
C TRP A 281 8.60 2.34 -10.84
N GLN A 282 7.54 1.54 -10.88
CA GLN A 282 6.53 1.45 -9.84
C GLN A 282 6.18 -0.02 -9.58
N LEU A 283 6.18 -0.41 -8.32
CA LEU A 283 5.72 -1.72 -7.87
C LEU A 283 4.28 -1.61 -7.36
N TYR A 284 3.43 -2.51 -7.82
CA TYR A 284 2.05 -2.64 -7.34
C TYR A 284 1.91 -3.91 -6.52
N LEU A 285 1.56 -3.76 -5.25
CA LEU A 285 1.21 -4.88 -4.37
C LEU A 285 -0.16 -5.44 -4.79
N ARG A 286 -0.30 -6.76 -4.78
CA ARG A 286 -1.57 -7.44 -5.07
C ARG A 286 -2.49 -7.46 -3.86
N ASP A 287 -1.90 -7.62 -2.68
CA ASP A 287 -2.56 -7.54 -1.37
C ASP A 287 -1.51 -7.25 -0.27
N ARG A 288 -1.97 -7.20 0.99
CA ARG A 288 -1.09 -6.92 2.15
C ARG A 288 -0.02 -7.99 2.37
N ASN A 289 -0.30 -9.26 1.99
CA ASN A 289 0.63 -10.38 2.20
C ASN A 289 1.84 -10.33 1.25
N ASP A 290 1.80 -9.48 0.24
CA ASP A 290 2.96 -9.22 -0.63
C ASP A 290 4.12 -8.51 0.10
N VAL A 291 3.90 -8.07 1.35
CA VAL A 291 4.95 -7.52 2.22
C VAL A 291 5.06 -8.37 3.47
N THR A 292 6.21 -8.99 3.67
CA THR A 292 6.51 -9.85 4.82
C THR A 292 7.73 -9.34 5.58
N GLY A 293 7.79 -9.64 6.88
CA GLY A 293 8.84 -9.08 7.77
C GLY A 293 8.54 -7.67 8.24
N GLY A 294 9.52 -7.05 8.86
CA GLY A 294 9.41 -5.74 9.45
C GLY A 294 8.49 -5.71 10.68
N ASP A 295 8.48 -4.57 11.33
CA ASP A 295 7.66 -4.29 12.50
C ASP A 295 6.51 -3.35 12.11
N THR A 296 5.26 -3.83 12.26
CA THR A 296 4.03 -3.08 11.98
C THR A 296 3.40 -2.50 13.24
N THR A 297 4.08 -2.58 14.36
CA THR A 297 3.59 -2.02 15.61
C THR A 297 3.47 -0.51 15.48
N GLY A 298 2.28 0.00 15.75
CA GLY A 298 2.06 1.44 15.84
C GLY A 298 2.62 2.00 17.13
N PRO A 299 2.61 3.32 17.31
CA PRO A 299 3.00 3.95 18.59
C PRO A 299 2.13 3.47 19.77
N ASP A 300 0.95 2.96 19.46
CA ASP A 300 -0.04 2.47 20.45
C ASP A 300 0.10 0.96 20.74
N ASP A 301 1.12 0.28 20.17
CA ASP A 301 1.29 -1.16 20.41
C ASP A 301 1.96 -1.39 21.76
N PRO A 302 1.27 -2.06 22.71
CA PRO A 302 1.84 -2.42 24.00
C PRO A 302 3.04 -3.37 23.90
N ASP A 303 3.28 -3.99 22.74
CA ASP A 303 4.40 -4.91 22.49
C ASP A 303 5.65 -4.21 21.91
N SER A 304 5.63 -2.87 21.70
CA SER A 304 6.84 -2.15 21.32
C SER A 304 7.91 -2.28 22.43
N ASP A 305 9.16 -2.59 22.09
CA ASP A 305 10.25 -2.71 23.06
C ASP A 305 10.43 -1.41 23.84
N PRO A 306 10.38 -1.46 25.19
CA PRO A 306 10.54 -0.27 26.01
C PRO A 306 11.92 0.38 25.85
N VAL A 307 11.95 1.70 25.77
CA VAL A 307 13.19 2.45 25.58
C VAL A 307 13.92 2.70 26.89
N LYS A 308 15.25 2.56 26.88
CA LYS A 308 16.12 2.82 28.06
C LYS A 308 16.58 4.25 28.16
N THR A 309 16.44 5.00 27.08
CA THR A 309 16.78 6.42 26.98
C THR A 309 15.81 7.13 26.07
N LEU A 310 15.51 8.38 26.37
CA LEU A 310 14.69 9.27 25.57
C LEU A 310 15.39 10.64 25.48
N ASN A 311 15.35 11.26 24.30
CA ASN A 311 15.85 12.61 24.09
C ASN A 311 15.06 13.26 22.94
N GLU A 312 14.04 14.04 23.30
CA GLU A 312 13.10 14.61 22.33
C GLU A 312 13.00 16.12 22.47
N GLY A 313 13.27 16.85 21.38
CA GLY A 313 13.23 18.30 21.30
C GLY A 313 12.14 18.83 20.35
N PHE A 314 11.31 17.97 19.74
CA PHE A 314 10.19 18.34 18.86
C PHE A 314 10.56 19.28 17.71
N GLU A 315 11.76 19.18 17.15
CA GLU A 315 12.31 20.17 16.21
C GLU A 315 11.56 20.23 14.87
N THR A 316 11.01 19.11 14.39
CA THR A 316 10.38 19.02 13.07
C THR A 316 8.93 18.53 13.10
N SER A 317 8.59 17.64 14.03
CA SER A 317 7.26 17.02 14.19
C SER A 317 7.06 16.60 15.64
N LEU A 318 5.85 16.18 16.00
CA LEU A 318 5.68 15.31 17.18
C LEU A 318 6.27 13.94 16.86
N PRO A 319 6.94 13.27 17.83
CA PRO A 319 7.49 11.94 17.61
C PRO A 319 6.39 10.94 17.28
N HIS A 320 6.68 10.03 16.36
CA HIS A 320 5.71 9.05 15.88
C HIS A 320 5.46 7.90 16.85
N ASP A 321 6.42 7.65 17.75
CA ASP A 321 6.34 6.67 18.82
C ASP A 321 5.72 7.23 20.11
N TRP A 322 5.18 8.44 20.07
CA TRP A 322 4.44 9.07 21.17
C TRP A 322 2.94 9.03 20.88
N THR A 323 2.15 8.67 21.87
CA THR A 323 0.69 8.71 21.75
C THR A 323 0.16 10.11 21.98
N ASN A 324 -0.66 10.60 21.05
CA ASN A 324 -1.31 11.90 21.12
C ASN A 324 -2.83 11.70 21.08
N VAL A 325 -3.48 11.75 22.24
CA VAL A 325 -4.89 11.37 22.40
C VAL A 325 -5.68 12.40 23.19
N ALA A 326 -6.93 12.64 22.79
CA ALA A 326 -7.91 13.38 23.55
C ALA A 326 -8.88 12.43 24.26
N ILE A 327 -8.95 12.49 25.58
CA ILE A 327 -9.97 11.79 26.40
C ILE A 327 -11.30 12.53 26.32
N SER A 328 -11.27 13.85 26.21
CA SER A 328 -12.42 14.69 25.88
C SER A 328 -11.99 15.94 25.12
N GLY A 329 -12.92 16.47 24.34
CA GLY A 329 -12.68 17.65 23.50
C GLY A 329 -12.18 17.30 22.10
N ASP A 330 -11.97 18.33 21.29
CA ASP A 330 -11.58 18.27 19.87
C ASP A 330 -10.16 18.79 19.61
N LYS A 331 -9.32 18.86 20.64
CA LYS A 331 -7.94 19.37 20.54
C LYS A 331 -6.92 18.31 20.89
N LEU A 332 -5.85 18.26 20.08
CA LEU A 332 -4.68 17.44 20.28
C LEU A 332 -3.44 18.31 20.41
N TRP A 333 -2.37 17.74 20.93
CA TRP A 333 -1.05 18.34 20.89
C TRP A 333 -0.59 18.51 19.45
N TYR A 334 0.19 19.55 19.17
CA TYR A 334 0.73 19.83 17.85
C TYR A 334 2.17 20.34 17.96
N GLN A 335 2.99 20.09 16.95
CA GLN A 335 4.31 20.69 16.84
C GLN A 335 4.19 22.18 16.49
N SER A 336 4.97 22.99 17.15
CA SER A 336 5.11 24.41 16.86
C SER A 336 6.59 24.81 16.88
N LYS A 337 6.89 25.99 16.33
CA LYS A 337 8.26 26.45 16.21
C LYS A 337 8.35 27.96 16.43
N TYR A 338 9.37 28.36 17.19
CA TYR A 338 9.73 29.77 17.29
C TYR A 338 11.23 29.94 16.99
N GLN A 339 11.54 30.71 15.96
CA GLN A 339 12.90 30.81 15.40
C GLN A 339 13.42 29.45 14.95
N GLN A 340 14.46 28.95 15.59
CA GLN A 340 15.07 27.64 15.31
C GLN A 340 14.65 26.55 16.30
N ASN A 341 13.89 26.88 17.36
CA ASN A 341 13.47 25.96 18.41
C ASN A 341 12.08 25.41 18.12
N GLY A 342 11.99 24.08 17.90
CA GLY A 342 10.73 23.35 17.85
C GLY A 342 10.25 23.02 19.27
N TYR A 343 8.97 22.74 19.45
CA TYR A 343 8.38 22.29 20.71
C TYR A 343 6.98 21.68 20.48
N ALA A 344 6.54 20.84 21.40
CA ALA A 344 5.14 20.41 21.43
C ALA A 344 4.29 21.49 22.11
N ALA A 345 3.11 21.78 21.55
CA ALA A 345 2.19 22.78 22.09
C ALA A 345 0.75 22.23 22.19
N MET A 346 0.00 22.75 23.17
CA MET A 346 -1.40 22.45 23.34
C MET A 346 -2.18 23.66 23.87
N THR A 347 -3.38 23.90 23.31
CA THR A 347 -4.29 24.94 23.75
C THR A 347 -5.75 24.59 23.45
N GLY A 348 -6.66 24.92 24.32
CA GLY A 348 -8.12 24.86 24.07
C GLY A 348 -8.64 26.02 23.19
N TYR A 349 -7.80 26.98 22.83
CA TYR A 349 -8.23 28.14 22.03
C TYR A 349 -8.82 27.71 20.68
N ARG A 350 -9.98 28.25 20.33
CA ARG A 350 -10.77 27.89 19.15
C ARG A 350 -11.21 26.40 19.10
N GLY A 351 -11.15 25.68 20.20
CA GLY A 351 -11.80 24.39 20.32
C GLY A 351 -13.31 24.55 20.48
N THR A 352 -14.06 23.57 20.04
CA THR A 352 -15.53 23.62 19.98
C THR A 352 -16.22 22.69 20.98
N GLN A 353 -15.48 21.77 21.59
CA GLN A 353 -16.00 20.71 22.44
C GLN A 353 -15.30 20.62 23.82
N PRO A 354 -15.36 21.67 24.66
CA PRO A 354 -14.84 21.59 26.02
C PRO A 354 -15.70 20.62 26.89
N PRO A 355 -15.14 20.04 27.98
CA PRO A 355 -13.79 20.23 28.49
C PRO A 355 -12.73 19.58 27.61
N PHE A 356 -11.53 20.12 27.57
CA PHE A 356 -10.38 19.55 26.87
C PHE A 356 -9.54 18.74 27.86
N ASP A 357 -9.33 17.48 27.56
CA ASP A 357 -8.46 16.56 28.29
C ASP A 357 -7.57 15.81 27.29
N SER A 358 -6.43 16.39 26.98
CA SER A 358 -5.54 15.93 25.91
C SER A 358 -4.20 15.53 26.45
N TRP A 359 -3.70 14.40 25.99
CA TRP A 359 -2.50 13.75 26.48
C TRP A 359 -1.49 13.56 25.34
N LEU A 360 -0.22 13.85 25.67
CA LEU A 360 0.94 13.45 24.89
C LEU A 360 1.76 12.50 25.75
N ILE A 361 1.94 11.25 25.29
CA ILE A 361 2.44 10.15 26.10
C ILE A 361 3.67 9.56 25.42
N THR A 362 4.75 9.36 26.19
CA THR A 362 6.00 8.76 25.70
C THR A 362 5.79 7.30 25.28
N PRO A 363 6.71 6.71 24.49
CA PRO A 363 6.81 5.25 24.41
C PRO A 363 7.06 4.66 25.80
N ALA A 364 6.89 3.35 25.94
CA ALA A 364 7.17 2.64 27.16
C ALA A 364 8.64 2.83 27.59
N LEU A 365 8.87 3.16 28.84
CA LEU A 365 10.20 3.34 29.41
C LEU A 365 10.63 2.06 30.16
N ASP A 366 11.77 1.48 29.79
CA ASP A 366 12.44 0.41 30.54
C ASP A 366 13.21 0.99 31.72
N ILE A 367 12.47 1.45 32.72
CA ILE A 367 13.06 2.09 33.91
C ILE A 367 14.00 1.13 34.64
N LYS A 368 13.68 -0.16 34.64
CA LYS A 368 14.46 -1.19 35.29
C LYS A 368 15.90 -1.23 34.77
N ASN A 369 16.09 -1.17 33.47
CA ASN A 369 17.38 -1.33 32.83
C ASN A 369 18.00 0.00 32.37
N ALA A 370 17.35 1.14 32.63
CA ALA A 370 17.90 2.46 32.41
C ALA A 370 19.05 2.78 33.39
N THR A 371 20.01 3.57 32.99
CA THR A 371 21.22 3.86 33.79
C THR A 371 20.98 4.89 34.90
N GLY A 372 20.36 6.01 34.55
CA GLY A 372 20.15 7.12 35.50
C GLY A 372 18.78 7.14 36.13
N LYS A 373 17.75 6.64 35.42
CA LYS A 373 16.33 6.64 35.85
C LYS A 373 15.79 8.04 36.16
N ILE A 374 16.31 9.04 35.48
CA ILE A 374 15.97 10.45 35.68
C ILE A 374 15.20 10.96 34.45
N LEU A 375 14.04 11.54 34.71
CA LEU A 375 13.27 12.28 33.71
C LEU A 375 13.50 13.78 33.90
N THR A 376 13.77 14.50 32.82
CA THR A 376 13.81 15.96 32.75
C THR A 376 13.06 16.45 31.50
N PHE A 377 12.57 17.68 31.57
CA PHE A 377 11.98 18.41 30.44
C PHE A 377 11.92 19.91 30.78
N ARG A 378 11.47 20.73 29.82
CA ARG A 378 11.16 22.12 30.10
C ARG A 378 9.77 22.49 29.60
N THR A 379 9.15 23.47 30.26
CA THR A 379 7.83 23.99 29.89
C THR A 379 7.86 25.50 29.72
N GLN A 380 6.98 25.99 28.90
CA GLN A 380 6.66 27.40 28.73
C GLN A 380 5.13 27.56 28.63
N VAL A 381 4.59 28.69 29.05
CA VAL A 381 3.15 28.92 28.99
C VAL A 381 2.85 30.36 28.60
N ALA A 382 1.83 30.52 27.74
CA ALA A 382 1.22 31.79 27.41
C ALA A 382 -0.24 31.83 27.89
N GLY A 383 -0.63 32.85 28.61
CA GLY A 383 -1.99 32.99 29.11
C GLY A 383 -2.20 34.23 29.93
N TYR A 384 -3.43 34.60 30.20
CA TYR A 384 -3.81 35.86 30.88
C TYR A 384 -3.76 35.77 32.40
N GLY A 385 -3.02 34.86 32.98
CA GLY A 385 -2.82 34.76 34.44
C GLY A 385 -3.97 34.13 35.23
N SER A 386 -5.14 33.98 34.63
CA SER A 386 -6.27 33.23 35.19
C SER A 386 -6.41 31.93 34.43
N THR A 387 -5.94 30.85 35.01
CA THR A 387 -5.82 29.59 34.31
C THR A 387 -6.93 28.64 34.71
N THR A 388 -7.85 28.45 33.80
CA THR A 388 -8.74 27.28 33.78
C THR A 388 -8.10 26.10 33.08
N SER A 389 -6.89 26.29 32.51
CA SER A 389 -6.12 25.23 31.90
C SER A 389 -4.90 24.87 32.75
N THR A 390 -4.70 23.59 32.96
CA THR A 390 -3.58 23.03 33.73
C THR A 390 -2.71 22.17 32.84
N PHE A 391 -1.42 22.14 33.18
CA PHE A 391 -0.47 21.16 32.66
C PHE A 391 -0.09 20.24 33.81
N GLU A 392 -0.24 18.94 33.59
CA GLU A 392 0.05 17.91 34.59
C GLU A 392 0.91 16.81 33.98
N VAL A 393 1.73 16.17 34.80
CA VAL A 393 2.61 15.08 34.37
C VAL A 393 2.32 13.85 35.20
N TYR A 394 2.18 12.72 34.52
CA TYR A 394 1.83 11.46 35.15
C TYR A 394 2.77 10.35 34.71
N LEU A 395 3.05 9.44 35.64
CA LEU A 395 3.55 8.10 35.34
C LEU A 395 2.36 7.15 35.22
N LEU A 396 2.31 6.38 34.14
CA LEU A 396 1.20 5.50 33.77
C LEU A 396 1.73 4.09 33.51
N ASN A 397 0.94 3.06 33.82
CA ASN A 397 1.24 1.69 33.43
C ASN A 397 0.45 1.22 32.20
N ASP A 398 -0.25 2.13 31.54
CA ASP A 398 -1.01 1.88 30.32
C ASP A 398 -0.94 3.13 29.44
N ILE A 399 -0.82 2.92 28.14
CA ILE A 399 -0.81 3.99 27.14
C ILE A 399 -2.16 4.71 27.04
N ASN A 400 -3.24 4.04 27.42
CA ASN A 400 -4.55 4.65 27.54
C ASN A 400 -4.73 5.19 28.97
N PRO A 401 -4.73 6.52 29.20
CA PRO A 401 -4.84 7.10 30.54
C PRO A 401 -6.13 6.75 31.27
N SER A 402 -7.18 6.33 30.55
CA SER A 402 -8.45 5.91 31.14
C SER A 402 -8.42 4.44 31.60
N ALA A 403 -7.56 3.62 31.01
CA ALA A 403 -7.36 2.21 31.35
C ALA A 403 -6.26 2.01 32.43
N ALA A 404 -5.37 2.98 32.58
CA ALA A 404 -4.24 2.91 33.50
C ALA A 404 -4.69 2.64 34.96
N THR A 405 -4.23 1.52 35.51
CA THR A 405 -4.46 1.14 36.93
C THR A 405 -3.42 1.73 37.86
N VAL A 406 -2.21 2.07 37.34
CA VAL A 406 -1.21 2.90 37.99
C VAL A 406 -1.20 4.24 37.28
N LYS A 407 -1.57 5.29 37.99
CA LYS A 407 -1.61 6.68 37.51
C LYS A 407 -1.12 7.60 38.60
N VAL A 408 0.19 7.88 38.57
CA VAL A 408 0.85 8.65 39.62
C VAL A 408 1.17 10.04 39.11
N LYS A 409 0.61 11.08 39.72
CA LYS A 409 0.94 12.47 39.40
C LYS A 409 2.34 12.79 39.88
N LEU A 410 3.20 13.21 38.97
CA LEU A 410 4.54 13.71 39.24
C LEU A 410 4.48 15.21 39.60
N ASN A 411 5.48 15.70 40.34
CA ASN A 411 5.49 17.08 40.82
C ASN A 411 6.73 17.82 40.30
N PRO A 412 6.87 18.06 39.00
CA PRO A 412 7.94 18.83 38.39
C PRO A 412 7.80 20.34 38.72
N SER A 413 8.89 21.10 38.54
CA SER A 413 8.77 22.53 38.35
C SER A 413 8.16 22.85 36.99
N LEU A 414 7.18 23.74 36.95
CA LEU A 414 6.46 24.08 35.71
C LEU A 414 6.46 25.61 35.52
N ALA A 415 6.38 26.02 34.27
CA ALA A 415 6.16 27.42 33.93
C ALA A 415 4.85 27.95 34.57
N THR A 416 4.82 29.24 34.86
CA THR A 416 3.65 29.93 35.39
C THR A 416 3.20 31.06 34.45
N PRO A 417 1.88 31.18 34.16
CA PRO A 417 1.40 32.26 33.32
C PRO A 417 1.70 33.65 33.89
N THR A 418 2.13 34.55 33.02
CA THR A 418 2.40 35.93 33.42
C THR A 418 1.08 36.69 33.55
N SER A 419 0.90 37.38 34.69
CA SER A 419 -0.34 38.14 34.93
C SER A 419 -0.50 39.30 33.94
N GLY A 420 -1.65 39.36 33.32
CA GLY A 420 -2.08 40.53 32.51
C GLY A 420 -1.54 40.60 31.07
N SER A 421 -0.85 39.57 30.57
CA SER A 421 -0.30 39.56 29.22
C SER A 421 -0.46 38.17 28.55
N PRO A 422 -0.82 38.13 27.25
CA PRO A 422 -0.80 36.89 26.47
C PRO A 422 0.62 36.44 26.05
N THR A 423 1.66 37.08 26.57
CA THR A 423 3.06 36.74 26.25
C THR A 423 3.46 35.42 26.88
N TYR A 424 4.33 34.72 26.21
CA TYR A 424 4.96 33.52 26.77
C TYR A 424 5.83 33.85 27.98
N SER A 425 5.77 32.99 28.99
CA SER A 425 6.73 33.00 30.11
C SER A 425 8.13 32.67 29.60
N ASP A 426 9.13 32.74 30.47
CA ASP A 426 10.41 32.07 30.24
C ASP A 426 10.22 30.54 30.25
N TRP A 427 11.15 29.82 29.60
CA TRP A 427 11.24 28.37 29.72
C TRP A 427 11.68 27.99 31.13
N VAL A 428 10.98 27.03 31.73
CA VAL A 428 11.23 26.52 33.07
C VAL A 428 11.61 25.05 33.00
N ASN A 429 12.77 24.68 33.50
CA ASN A 429 13.21 23.30 33.62
C ASN A 429 12.41 22.57 34.72
N SER A 430 12.01 21.33 34.45
CA SER A 430 11.27 20.48 35.39
C SER A 430 12.00 20.19 36.72
N GLY A 431 13.32 20.30 36.71
CA GLY A 431 14.17 19.63 37.69
C GLY A 431 14.32 18.14 37.40
N GLU A 432 15.15 17.47 38.16
CA GLU A 432 15.34 16.03 38.07
C GLU A 432 14.17 15.31 38.74
N ILE A 433 13.55 14.39 38.02
CA ILE A 433 12.45 13.56 38.51
C ILE A 433 12.97 12.12 38.57
N ASP A 434 13.20 11.62 39.77
CA ASP A 434 13.68 10.26 40.01
C ASP A 434 12.54 9.24 39.78
N LEU A 435 12.71 8.38 38.80
CA LEU A 435 11.78 7.30 38.46
C LEU A 435 12.22 5.95 39.04
N SER A 436 13.32 5.88 39.80
CA SER A 436 13.82 4.63 40.39
C SER A 436 12.81 3.90 41.30
N PRO A 437 11.82 4.57 41.94
CA PRO A 437 10.78 3.85 42.70
C PRO A 437 9.85 2.96 41.84
N TRP A 438 9.89 3.09 40.50
CA TRP A 438 9.07 2.36 39.55
C TRP A 438 9.88 1.46 38.59
N ASP A 439 10.89 0.76 39.14
CA ASP A 439 11.77 -0.12 38.35
C ASP A 439 11.31 -1.57 38.24
N ASP A 440 10.04 -1.82 38.54
CA ASP A 440 9.40 -3.15 38.56
C ASP A 440 8.63 -3.48 37.26
N GLY A 441 8.55 -2.53 36.30
CA GLY A 441 7.80 -2.71 35.08
C GLY A 441 8.14 -1.68 33.99
N ASN A 442 7.33 -1.70 32.94
CA ASN A 442 7.35 -0.71 31.89
C ASN A 442 6.30 0.35 32.19
N TYR A 443 6.70 1.60 32.10
CA TYR A 443 5.84 2.73 32.39
C TYR A 443 5.94 3.78 31.30
N TYR A 444 4.94 4.64 31.23
CA TYR A 444 4.82 5.74 30.28
C TYR A 444 4.80 7.06 31.05
N ILE A 445 5.29 8.12 30.44
CA ILE A 445 5.11 9.48 30.95
C ILE A 445 4.03 10.18 30.13
N GLY A 446 2.93 10.55 30.77
CA GLY A 446 1.84 11.29 30.16
C GLY A 446 1.89 12.77 30.53
N PHE A 447 1.98 13.62 29.52
CA PHE A 447 1.86 15.08 29.62
C PHE A 447 0.42 15.48 29.32
N ARG A 448 -0.32 15.88 30.32
CA ARG A 448 -1.75 16.17 30.23
C ARG A 448 -2.00 17.67 30.17
N TYR A 449 -2.73 18.11 29.17
CA TYR A 449 -3.42 19.39 29.16
C TYR A 449 -4.87 19.18 29.57
N TYR A 450 -5.34 19.92 30.56
CA TYR A 450 -6.74 19.90 30.97
C TYR A 450 -7.29 21.33 31.09
N ALA A 451 -8.45 21.59 30.47
CA ALA A 451 -9.13 22.86 30.55
C ALA A 451 -10.64 22.69 30.59
N THR A 452 -11.29 23.37 31.52
CA THR A 452 -12.74 23.48 31.56
C THR A 452 -13.24 24.52 30.55
N GLN A 453 -14.57 24.65 30.40
CA GLN A 453 -15.16 25.63 29.50
C GLN A 453 -14.92 27.06 30.03
N ASP A 454 -13.96 27.76 29.41
CA ASP A 454 -13.68 29.16 29.70
C ASP A 454 -13.10 29.90 28.48
N ALA A 455 -13.22 31.21 28.43
CA ALA A 455 -12.75 32.04 27.31
C ALA A 455 -11.22 32.24 27.25
N ASN A 456 -10.48 31.93 28.33
CA ASN A 456 -9.05 32.23 28.48
C ASN A 456 -8.18 30.99 28.60
N TYR A 457 -8.09 30.23 27.52
CA TYR A 457 -7.20 29.07 27.46
C TYR A 457 -5.74 29.48 27.38
N ALA A 458 -4.91 28.98 28.32
CA ALA A 458 -3.47 29.10 28.16
C ALA A 458 -2.98 28.16 27.06
N THR A 459 -1.91 28.54 26.39
CA THR A 459 -1.11 27.66 25.53
C THR A 459 0.06 27.14 26.33
N TRP A 460 0.15 25.83 26.52
CA TRP A 460 1.27 25.16 27.13
C TRP A 460 2.22 24.61 26.08
N CYS A 461 3.52 24.76 26.34
CA CYS A 461 4.60 24.23 25.51
C CYS A 461 5.46 23.28 26.33
N LEU A 462 5.88 22.20 25.69
CA LEU A 462 6.75 21.15 26.22
C LEU A 462 7.96 20.98 25.30
N ASP A 463 9.14 20.85 25.88
CA ASP A 463 10.36 20.70 25.09
C ASP A 463 11.47 19.99 25.88
N ASP A 464 12.54 19.57 25.18
CA ASP A 464 13.72 18.92 25.74
C ASP A 464 13.41 17.78 26.74
N VAL A 465 12.49 16.88 26.35
CA VAL A 465 12.13 15.72 27.17
C VAL A 465 13.25 14.68 27.12
N LYS A 466 13.83 14.38 28.27
CA LYS A 466 14.93 13.41 28.39
C LYS A 466 14.67 12.42 29.52
N PHE A 467 15.00 11.16 29.21
CA PHE A 467 15.05 10.07 30.16
C PHE A 467 16.35 9.30 29.97
N GLU A 468 17.10 9.08 31.05
CA GLU A 468 18.41 8.40 31.04
C GLU A 468 18.67 7.61 32.32
#